data_6e58cef8ffd2bb474ed8e2bd552fd62f
#
_entry.id   6e58cef8ffd2bb474ed8e2bd552fd62f
#
_cell.length_a   1.000
_cell.length_b   1.000
_cell.length_c   1.000
_cell.angle_alpha   90.00
_cell.angle_beta   90.00
_cell.angle_gamma   90.00
#
_symmetry.space_group_name_H-M   'P 1'
#
loop_
_entity.id
_entity.type
_entity.pdbx_description
1 polymer ?
#
loop_
_entity_poly.entity_id
_entity_poly.type
_entity_poly.pdbx_seq_one_letter_code
_entity_poly.pdbx_strand_id
1 'polypeptide(L)'
;MMVPLIACQLFCAVTHASEWNIDVSYSSEIETLFSGPSVTSTYPPHNCLAVGPNHVVMVEGSRIEWTDLAGGSPTVQSTYNFFASLSPTGGLYDQRCAYDNINGRYLAIMQYAASGSAISKIDVAVSKDSNPDHGWYFGSLNTSLSVNGQLTASDRPMLSVAGTNIYVTAPQFHVNGWGFVGTESWVIGDTAGPDGGIYNGGTLTVTTNELTPSDKGIFTVATGNDRKTYYASSYSTGGQILLAIKTNDQATNAFGPVSTLRLGNIDQGGVYTVQQKGTPLLLDAGDNRIANVVFANGFLWGVAEMKPIGSSVPLVHWFKVDLSNSNAPVLVAQGNISGTAIGVEVGTFNSSIAVDAAGDVLINFTASGPNNYPSDYYVFQGAADPPGSFSAPILYQASTGFFDSGDGASVQRWGLNSSTIADPNHGNSFWLSNEYIEQGWWRTSVARVAIRNHSHLDARSFRLLGPQL
;
A
#
# COMPACT_ATOMS: atom_id res chain seq x y z
N MET A 1 17.04 -80.26 -39.21
CA MET A 1 17.19 -79.98 -37.78
C MET A 1 16.71 -78.54 -37.59
N MET A 2 15.45 -78.38 -37.22
CA MET A 2 14.79 -77.07 -37.01
C MET A 2 14.85 -76.76 -35.52
N VAL A 3 15.39 -75.53 -35.21
CA VAL A 3 15.41 -74.96 -33.84
C VAL A 3 14.30 -73.90 -33.79
N PRO A 4 13.35 -74.00 -32.84
CA PRO A 4 12.30 -72.98 -32.75
C PRO A 4 12.78 -71.73 -32.01
N LEU A 5 12.52 -70.51 -32.60
CA LEU A 5 12.65 -69.20 -31.96
C LEU A 5 11.56 -69.05 -30.88
N ILE A 6 11.99 -68.82 -29.64
CA ILE A 6 11.13 -68.39 -28.54
C ILE A 6 11.06 -66.85 -28.59
N ALA A 7 9.86 -66.34 -28.89
CA ALA A 7 9.57 -64.91 -28.81
C ALA A 7 9.34 -64.53 -27.32
N CYS A 8 10.23 -63.71 -26.79
CA CYS A 8 10.07 -63.09 -25.44
C CYS A 8 9.19 -61.85 -25.61
N GLN A 9 7.92 -61.91 -25.16
CA GLN A 9 7.07 -60.74 -25.05
C GLN A 9 7.47 -59.95 -23.78
N LEU A 10 8.07 -58.76 -23.95
CA LEU A 10 8.22 -57.81 -22.88
C LEU A 10 6.86 -57.17 -22.61
N PHE A 11 6.29 -57.48 -21.43
CA PHE A 11 5.18 -56.70 -20.88
C PHE A 11 5.76 -55.39 -20.34
N CYS A 12 5.50 -54.27 -21.03
CA CYS A 12 5.72 -52.93 -20.53
C CYS A 12 4.57 -52.62 -19.55
N ALA A 13 4.84 -52.69 -18.23
CA ALA A 13 3.91 -52.20 -17.23
C ALA A 13 3.89 -50.69 -17.27
N VAL A 14 2.84 -50.10 -17.83
CA VAL A 14 2.57 -48.67 -17.70
C VAL A 14 2.09 -48.44 -16.28
N THR A 15 2.98 -47.98 -15.42
CA THR A 15 2.59 -47.46 -14.12
C THR A 15 1.90 -46.12 -14.33
N HIS A 16 0.59 -46.10 -14.23
CA HIS A 16 -0.14 -44.85 -14.07
C HIS A 16 0.20 -44.29 -12.68
N ALA A 17 1.05 -43.26 -12.65
CA ALA A 17 1.15 -42.41 -11.47
C ALA A 17 -0.23 -41.74 -11.34
N SER A 18 -0.98 -42.04 -10.29
CA SER A 18 -2.17 -41.29 -9.94
C SER A 18 -1.70 -39.87 -9.55
N GLU A 19 -2.01 -38.90 -10.40
CA GLU A 19 -1.87 -37.49 -10.03
C GLU A 19 -2.83 -37.22 -8.85
N TRP A 20 -2.26 -36.90 -7.70
CA TRP A 20 -3.01 -36.46 -6.56
C TRP A 20 -3.44 -35.02 -6.84
N ASN A 21 -4.68 -34.79 -7.20
CA ASN A 21 -5.26 -33.45 -7.22
C ASN A 21 -5.53 -33.05 -5.77
N ILE A 22 -4.71 -32.11 -5.26
CA ILE A 22 -5.01 -31.43 -4.02
C ILE A 22 -5.91 -30.27 -4.40
N ASP A 23 -7.17 -30.33 -3.99
CA ASP A 23 -8.09 -29.20 -4.12
C ASP A 23 -7.75 -28.20 -3.01
N VAL A 24 -7.26 -27.04 -3.39
CA VAL A 24 -6.87 -25.96 -2.48
C VAL A 24 -7.95 -24.89 -2.55
N SER A 25 -8.56 -24.58 -1.43
CA SER A 25 -9.47 -23.45 -1.30
C SER A 25 -9.05 -22.53 -0.17
N TYR A 26 -9.45 -21.27 -0.26
CA TYR A 26 -9.10 -20.26 0.72
C TYR A 26 -10.34 -19.59 1.31
N SER A 27 -10.25 -19.19 2.57
CA SER A 27 -11.22 -18.34 3.24
C SER A 27 -10.49 -17.25 4.03
N SER A 28 -11.20 -16.25 4.50
CA SER A 28 -10.65 -15.24 5.40
C SER A 28 -11.46 -15.10 6.66
N GLU A 29 -10.82 -14.67 7.75
CA GLU A 29 -11.41 -14.45 9.05
C GLU A 29 -10.90 -13.13 9.64
N ILE A 30 -11.81 -12.27 10.13
CA ILE A 30 -11.45 -11.07 10.88
C ILE A 30 -11.15 -11.51 12.32
N GLU A 31 -9.88 -11.46 12.71
CA GLU A 31 -9.43 -11.88 14.03
C GLU A 31 -9.51 -10.78 15.08
N THR A 32 -9.35 -9.53 14.63
CA THR A 32 -9.38 -8.33 15.48
C THR A 32 -9.99 -7.17 14.70
N LEU A 33 -10.80 -6.36 15.37
CA LEU A 33 -11.36 -5.12 14.84
C LEU A 33 -11.51 -4.11 15.99
N PHE A 34 -10.91 -2.94 15.84
CA PHE A 34 -11.05 -1.82 16.78
C PHE A 34 -11.01 -0.47 16.05
N SER A 35 -11.44 0.58 16.74
CA SER A 35 -11.37 1.93 16.22
C SER A 35 -9.97 2.50 16.43
N GLY A 36 -9.39 3.05 15.39
CA GLY A 36 -8.19 3.87 15.48
C GLY A 36 -8.50 5.30 15.94
N PRO A 37 -7.55 6.24 15.82
CA PRO A 37 -7.75 7.63 16.15
C PRO A 37 -9.00 8.20 15.47
N SER A 38 -9.72 9.03 16.18
CA SER A 38 -10.97 9.59 15.70
C SER A 38 -11.00 11.10 15.83
N VAL A 39 -11.81 11.69 14.98
CA VAL A 39 -12.19 13.10 14.88
C VAL A 39 -11.22 14.09 15.48
N THR A 40 -10.45 14.70 14.59
CA THR A 40 -9.78 15.96 14.83
C THR A 40 -10.46 17.04 13.99
N SER A 41 -10.10 18.29 14.16
CA SER A 41 -10.51 19.38 13.27
C SER A 41 -9.92 19.26 11.85
N THR A 42 -9.13 18.21 11.59
CA THR A 42 -8.42 17.96 10.32
C THR A 42 -9.19 16.92 9.52
N TYR A 43 -9.44 17.20 8.27
CA TYR A 43 -9.98 16.25 7.28
C TYR A 43 -9.29 16.50 5.92
N PRO A 44 -9.12 15.48 5.13
CA PRO A 44 -9.31 14.04 5.42
C PRO A 44 -8.25 13.51 6.40
N PRO A 45 -8.49 12.34 7.05
CA PRO A 45 -7.57 11.80 8.06
C PRO A 45 -6.22 11.36 7.49
N HIS A 46 -6.15 10.91 6.24
CA HIS A 46 -4.95 10.37 5.60
C HIS A 46 -4.25 9.31 6.47
N ASN A 47 -5.01 8.30 6.88
CA ASN A 47 -4.52 7.33 7.85
C ASN A 47 -3.30 6.53 7.38
N CYS A 48 -2.40 6.24 8.32
CA CYS A 48 -1.33 5.28 8.11
C CYS A 48 -1.14 4.39 9.34
N LEU A 49 -0.69 3.16 9.08
CA LEU A 49 -0.55 2.09 10.05
C LEU A 49 0.85 1.51 9.98
N ALA A 50 1.47 1.29 11.13
CA ALA A 50 2.70 0.51 11.28
C ALA A 50 2.51 -0.55 12.36
N VAL A 51 2.88 -1.78 12.06
CA VAL A 51 2.69 -2.93 12.96
C VAL A 51 4.04 -3.56 13.27
N GLY A 52 4.34 -3.64 14.55
CA GLY A 52 5.52 -4.33 15.08
C GLY A 52 5.13 -5.55 15.92
N PRO A 53 6.06 -6.09 16.72
CA PRO A 53 5.82 -7.35 17.43
C PRO A 53 4.72 -7.27 18.48
N ASN A 54 4.54 -6.12 19.15
CA ASN A 54 3.62 -5.99 20.27
C ASN A 54 2.69 -4.76 20.18
N HIS A 55 2.92 -3.85 19.24
CA HIS A 55 2.19 -2.60 19.15
C HIS A 55 1.78 -2.31 17.72
N VAL A 56 0.71 -1.54 17.62
CA VAL A 56 0.23 -0.87 16.41
C VAL A 56 0.45 0.62 16.59
N VAL A 57 1.12 1.28 15.66
CA VAL A 57 1.27 2.74 15.60
C VAL A 57 0.44 3.29 14.46
N MET A 58 -0.38 4.28 14.74
CA MET A 58 -1.28 4.95 13.81
C MET A 58 -0.99 6.45 13.81
N VAL A 59 -0.95 7.06 12.63
CA VAL A 59 -0.85 8.52 12.52
C VAL A 59 -1.95 9.03 11.61
N GLU A 60 -2.75 9.97 12.10
CA GLU A 60 -3.91 10.46 11.40
C GLU A 60 -4.14 11.95 11.67
N GLY A 61 -4.19 12.71 10.59
CA GLY A 61 -4.42 14.14 10.69
C GLY A 61 -3.50 14.80 11.71
N SER A 62 -4.05 15.20 12.85
CA SER A 62 -3.33 15.90 13.91
C SER A 62 -2.92 15.02 15.10
N ARG A 63 -3.06 13.69 15.00
CA ARG A 63 -2.78 12.74 16.09
C ARG A 63 -1.82 11.63 15.68
N ILE A 64 -1.01 11.20 16.64
CA ILE A 64 -0.32 9.92 16.64
C ILE A 64 -0.82 9.12 17.83
N GLU A 65 -1.09 7.85 17.60
CA GLU A 65 -1.56 6.92 18.60
C GLU A 65 -0.84 5.58 18.47
N TRP A 66 -0.58 4.92 19.58
CA TRP A 66 -0.16 3.53 19.56
C TRP A 66 -0.85 2.73 20.64
N THR A 67 -1.10 1.46 20.34
CA THR A 67 -1.83 0.52 21.21
C THR A 67 -1.11 -0.83 21.20
N ASP A 68 -1.54 -1.73 22.08
CA ASP A 68 -1.25 -3.15 21.89
C ASP A 68 -1.97 -3.72 20.64
N LEU A 69 -1.67 -4.96 20.28
CA LEU A 69 -2.25 -5.61 19.10
C LEU A 69 -3.77 -5.87 19.20
N ALA A 70 -4.37 -5.68 20.35
CA ALA A 70 -5.81 -5.80 20.57
C ALA A 70 -6.54 -4.45 20.60
N GLY A 71 -5.83 -3.33 20.42
CA GLY A 71 -6.38 -1.98 20.53
C GLY A 71 -6.50 -1.47 21.96
N GLY A 72 -5.89 -2.15 22.92
CA GLY A 72 -5.88 -1.77 24.33
C GLY A 72 -4.77 -0.79 24.69
N SER A 73 -4.92 -0.15 25.87
CA SER A 73 -3.90 0.72 26.47
C SER A 73 -3.38 1.82 25.53
N PRO A 74 -4.23 2.63 24.89
CA PRO A 74 -3.80 3.61 23.90
C PRO A 74 -2.99 4.75 24.54
N THR A 75 -1.83 5.06 23.93
CA THR A 75 -1.10 6.30 24.13
C THR A 75 -1.39 7.23 22.97
N VAL A 76 -1.93 8.43 23.25
CA VAL A 76 -2.38 9.40 22.24
C VAL A 76 -1.67 10.73 22.44
N GLN A 77 -1.13 11.29 21.36
CA GLN A 77 -0.53 12.62 21.35
C GLN A 77 -0.98 13.44 20.14
N SER A 78 -1.01 14.78 20.27
CA SER A 78 -1.08 15.60 19.06
C SER A 78 0.24 15.52 18.30
N THR A 79 0.19 15.58 16.96
CA THR A 79 1.40 15.57 16.13
C THR A 79 2.32 16.75 16.44
N TYR A 80 1.78 17.92 16.82
CA TYR A 80 2.56 19.06 17.26
C TYR A 80 3.35 18.78 18.55
N ASN A 81 2.72 18.13 19.55
CA ASN A 81 3.42 17.76 20.78
C ASN A 81 4.44 16.66 20.52
N PHE A 82 4.12 15.70 19.66
CA PHE A 82 5.01 14.62 19.29
C PHE A 82 6.28 15.15 18.62
N PHE A 83 6.16 16.06 17.64
CA PHE A 83 7.29 16.69 16.95
C PHE A 83 7.81 17.97 17.62
N ALA A 84 7.45 18.29 18.88
CA ALA A 84 7.77 19.54 19.54
C ALA A 84 9.28 19.87 19.57
N SER A 85 10.15 18.86 19.65
CA SER A 85 11.61 19.03 19.63
C SER A 85 12.12 19.64 18.32
N LEU A 86 11.37 19.54 17.22
CA LEU A 86 11.67 20.15 15.91
C LEU A 86 11.05 21.55 15.75
N SER A 87 10.35 22.02 16.80
CA SER A 87 9.71 23.36 16.86
C SER A 87 8.85 23.68 15.62
N PRO A 88 7.84 22.87 15.29
CA PRO A 88 6.97 23.10 14.14
C PRO A 88 6.16 24.38 14.35
N THR A 89 6.31 25.36 13.45
CA THR A 89 5.58 26.65 13.46
C THR A 89 4.56 26.76 12.32
N GLY A 90 4.50 25.77 11.44
CA GLY A 90 3.60 25.67 10.29
C GLY A 90 2.69 24.46 10.37
N GLY A 91 2.00 24.14 9.27
CA GLY A 91 1.14 22.96 9.16
C GLY A 91 1.94 21.66 9.12
N LEU A 92 1.48 20.66 9.88
CA LEU A 92 1.90 19.25 9.77
C LEU A 92 0.78 18.49 9.11
N TYR A 93 1.05 17.75 8.02
CA TYR A 93 0.05 17.04 7.22
C TYR A 93 0.69 15.90 6.41
N ASP A 94 -0.11 15.12 5.72
CA ASP A 94 0.29 14.04 4.79
C ASP A 94 1.32 13.08 5.41
N GLN A 95 0.92 12.46 6.49
CA GLN A 95 1.76 11.54 7.25
C GLN A 95 1.93 10.18 6.57
N ARG A 96 3.02 9.50 6.93
CA ARG A 96 3.26 8.07 6.69
C ARG A 96 3.92 7.45 7.90
N CYS A 97 3.67 6.16 8.10
CA CYS A 97 4.38 5.37 9.09
C CYS A 97 4.78 4.00 8.53
N ALA A 98 5.79 3.41 9.13
CA ALA A 98 6.30 2.09 8.79
C ALA A 98 6.91 1.43 10.02
N TYR A 99 7.00 0.11 10.00
CA TYR A 99 7.81 -0.63 10.96
C TYR A 99 8.99 -1.29 10.24
N ASP A 100 10.18 -1.01 10.71
CA ASP A 100 11.40 -1.65 10.25
C ASP A 100 11.61 -2.95 11.01
N ASN A 101 11.28 -4.06 10.38
CA ASN A 101 11.41 -5.40 10.95
C ASN A 101 12.86 -5.82 11.18
N ILE A 102 13.82 -5.22 10.46
CA ILE A 102 15.23 -5.57 10.56
C ILE A 102 15.84 -4.95 11.82
N ASN A 103 15.58 -3.66 12.03
CA ASN A 103 16.16 -2.90 13.11
C ASN A 103 15.23 -2.79 14.35
N GLY A 104 13.98 -3.27 14.25
CA GLY A 104 13.00 -3.22 15.33
C GLY A 104 12.59 -1.79 15.68
N ARG A 105 12.24 -0.96 14.69
CA ARG A 105 11.93 0.46 14.87
C ARG A 105 10.62 0.84 14.19
N TYR A 106 9.82 1.67 14.85
CA TYR A 106 8.74 2.39 14.20
C TYR A 106 9.27 3.68 13.60
N LEU A 107 8.76 4.04 12.45
CA LEU A 107 9.01 5.31 11.77
C LEU A 107 7.69 6.04 11.57
N ALA A 108 7.73 7.36 11.76
CA ALA A 108 6.63 8.26 11.36
C ALA A 108 7.24 9.47 10.65
N ILE A 109 6.65 9.86 9.52
CA ILE A 109 7.02 11.07 8.81
C ILE A 109 5.81 11.96 8.61
N MET A 110 6.02 13.28 8.60
CA MET A 110 4.98 14.26 8.28
C MET A 110 5.56 15.36 7.40
N GLN A 111 4.78 15.74 6.39
CA GLN A 111 5.06 16.93 5.61
C GLN A 111 4.89 18.17 6.50
N TYR A 112 5.85 19.08 6.42
CA TYR A 112 5.78 20.39 7.05
C TYR A 112 5.86 21.48 5.99
N ALA A 113 4.97 22.46 6.07
CA ALA A 113 5.09 23.70 5.32
C ALA A 113 4.77 24.90 6.20
N ALA A 114 5.65 25.88 6.20
CA ALA A 114 5.39 27.15 6.85
C ALA A 114 4.58 28.05 5.91
N SER A 115 3.44 28.54 6.38
CA SER A 115 2.60 29.45 5.61
C SER A 115 3.37 30.68 5.15
N GLY A 116 3.33 30.97 3.84
CA GLY A 116 4.00 32.13 3.24
C GLY A 116 5.52 32.06 3.18
N SER A 117 6.14 30.92 3.51
CA SER A 117 7.58 30.71 3.40
C SER A 117 7.93 29.69 2.32
N ALA A 118 9.16 29.81 1.80
CA ALA A 118 9.73 28.82 0.90
C ALA A 118 10.28 27.58 1.64
N ILE A 119 9.98 27.41 2.93
CA ILE A 119 10.47 26.30 3.72
C ILE A 119 9.50 25.13 3.55
N SER A 120 9.99 24.07 2.93
CA SER A 120 9.35 22.78 2.86
C SER A 120 10.29 21.74 3.44
N LYS A 121 9.80 20.92 4.34
CA LYS A 121 10.56 19.83 4.95
C LYS A 121 9.65 18.67 5.31
N ILE A 122 10.25 17.51 5.50
CA ILE A 122 9.58 16.34 6.06
C ILE A 122 10.19 16.09 7.43
N ASP A 123 9.36 16.16 8.48
CA ASP A 123 9.76 15.81 9.82
C ASP A 123 9.71 14.28 9.97
N VAL A 124 10.75 13.70 10.57
CA VAL A 124 10.99 12.26 10.68
C VAL A 124 11.14 11.90 12.14
N ALA A 125 10.42 10.88 12.59
CA ALA A 125 10.56 10.29 13.90
C ALA A 125 10.90 8.80 13.77
N VAL A 126 11.82 8.32 14.62
CA VAL A 126 12.22 6.90 14.72
C VAL A 126 12.13 6.48 16.18
N SER A 127 11.40 5.41 16.50
CA SER A 127 11.33 4.89 17.88
C SER A 127 12.69 4.37 18.35
N LYS A 128 12.95 4.44 19.67
CA LYS A 128 14.22 3.99 20.23
C LYS A 128 14.41 2.48 20.17
N ASP A 129 13.32 1.74 20.15
CA ASP A 129 13.27 0.29 19.98
C ASP A 129 11.89 -0.14 19.49
N SER A 130 11.55 -1.43 19.59
CA SER A 130 10.26 -1.98 19.18
C SER A 130 9.10 -1.68 20.14
N ASN A 131 9.33 -0.90 21.20
CA ASN A 131 8.29 -0.38 22.08
C ASN A 131 8.23 1.16 21.94
N PRO A 132 7.15 1.71 21.34
CA PRO A 132 7.02 3.15 21.10
C PRO A 132 6.95 3.99 22.39
N ASP A 133 6.63 3.39 23.57
CA ASP A 133 6.62 4.06 24.87
C ASP A 133 8.03 4.41 25.38
N HIS A 134 9.07 3.75 24.89
CA HIS A 134 10.46 4.05 25.27
C HIS A 134 11.01 5.34 24.66
N GLY A 135 10.19 6.00 23.80
CA GLY A 135 10.47 7.30 23.21
C GLY A 135 11.04 7.21 21.81
N TRP A 136 11.31 8.39 21.23
CA TRP A 136 11.60 8.58 19.83
C TRP A 136 12.81 9.51 19.64
N TYR A 137 13.49 9.34 18.50
CA TYR A 137 14.46 10.26 17.94
C TYR A 137 13.80 11.06 16.82
N PHE A 138 14.22 12.32 16.63
CA PHE A 138 13.59 13.23 15.68
C PHE A 138 14.63 13.89 14.79
N GLY A 139 14.27 14.10 13.52
CA GLY A 139 15.06 14.81 12.54
C GLY A 139 14.18 15.46 11.49
N SER A 140 14.74 16.37 10.70
CA SER A 140 14.03 17.00 9.58
C SER A 140 14.80 16.83 8.29
N LEU A 141 14.13 16.39 7.24
CA LEU A 141 14.60 16.35 5.87
C LEU A 141 14.21 17.67 5.17
N ASN A 142 15.19 18.46 4.75
CA ASN A 142 14.91 19.63 3.91
C ASN A 142 14.50 19.17 2.51
N THR A 143 13.31 19.53 2.07
CA THR A 143 12.76 19.19 0.77
C THR A 143 12.60 20.36 -0.18
N SER A 144 13.02 21.56 0.23
CA SER A 144 13.06 22.74 -0.64
C SER A 144 14.16 22.57 -1.69
N LEU A 145 13.78 22.62 -2.97
CA LEU A 145 14.71 22.58 -4.10
C LEU A 145 14.63 23.89 -4.89
N SER A 146 15.61 24.12 -5.74
CA SER A 146 15.56 25.17 -6.77
C SER A 146 15.64 24.52 -8.14
N VAL A 147 14.56 24.59 -8.89
CA VAL A 147 14.47 24.04 -10.25
C VAL A 147 14.26 25.19 -11.22
N ASN A 148 15.17 25.34 -12.19
CA ASN A 148 15.17 26.46 -13.13
C ASN A 148 15.11 27.85 -12.46
N GLY A 149 15.77 28.00 -11.29
CA GLY A 149 15.79 29.27 -10.53
C GLY A 149 14.51 29.55 -9.72
N GLN A 150 13.56 28.64 -9.68
CA GLN A 150 12.33 28.75 -8.89
C GLN A 150 12.36 27.77 -7.74
N LEU A 151 11.95 28.22 -6.55
CA LEU A 151 11.82 27.35 -5.38
C LEU A 151 10.65 26.40 -5.52
N THR A 152 10.84 25.18 -5.02
CA THR A 152 9.81 24.14 -4.96
C THR A 152 9.52 23.74 -3.52
N ALA A 153 8.34 23.16 -3.31
CA ALA A 153 7.92 22.52 -2.08
C ALA A 153 7.44 21.13 -2.39
N SER A 154 7.71 20.19 -1.47
CA SER A 154 7.19 18.82 -1.53
C SER A 154 5.76 18.75 -1.01
N ASP A 155 5.06 17.69 -1.41
CA ASP A 155 3.70 17.35 -1.00
C ASP A 155 3.58 15.83 -0.91
N ARG A 156 2.68 15.31 -0.08
CA ARG A 156 2.31 13.88 0.01
C ARG A 156 3.51 12.91 -0.03
N PRO A 157 4.38 12.92 0.98
CA PRO A 157 5.54 12.03 1.01
C PRO A 157 5.11 10.57 1.11
N MET A 158 5.90 9.69 0.50
CA MET A 158 5.80 8.24 0.64
C MET A 158 7.05 7.73 1.36
N LEU A 159 6.88 6.65 2.12
CA LEU A 159 7.91 6.09 3.00
C LEU A 159 8.07 4.59 2.74
N SER A 160 9.31 4.13 2.69
CA SER A 160 9.66 2.72 2.81
C SER A 160 10.99 2.56 3.53
N VAL A 161 11.25 1.40 4.09
CA VAL A 161 12.48 1.12 4.87
C VAL A 161 13.08 -0.22 4.47
N ALA A 162 14.40 -0.29 4.35
CA ALA A 162 15.12 -1.55 4.14
C ALA A 162 16.58 -1.44 4.56
N GLY A 163 17.05 -2.44 5.24
CA GLY A 163 18.45 -2.59 5.60
C GLY A 163 18.94 -1.47 6.51
N THR A 164 19.78 -0.60 5.97
CA THR A 164 20.38 0.54 6.67
C THR A 164 19.87 1.88 6.15
N ASN A 165 18.77 1.88 5.39
CA ASN A 165 18.28 3.09 4.73
C ASN A 165 16.78 3.28 4.93
N ILE A 166 16.39 4.56 5.02
CA ILE A 166 15.03 5.05 4.91
C ILE A 166 14.87 5.64 3.50
N TYR A 167 13.81 5.28 2.81
CA TYR A 167 13.49 5.75 1.47
C TYR A 167 12.26 6.64 1.52
N VAL A 168 12.43 7.89 1.10
CA VAL A 168 11.34 8.87 1.03
C VAL A 168 11.21 9.35 -0.41
N THR A 169 9.99 9.51 -0.90
CA THR A 169 9.73 10.14 -2.18
C THR A 169 8.55 11.11 -2.05
N ALA A 170 8.62 12.25 -2.72
CA ALA A 170 7.54 13.24 -2.73
C ALA A 170 7.51 14.03 -4.04
N PRO A 171 6.32 14.34 -4.57
CA PRO A 171 6.19 15.28 -5.68
C PRO A 171 6.66 16.66 -5.26
N GLN A 172 7.28 17.36 -6.21
CA GLN A 172 7.77 18.74 -6.07
C GLN A 172 6.91 19.67 -6.92
N PHE A 173 6.46 20.76 -6.31
CA PHE A 173 5.66 21.79 -6.96
C PHE A 173 6.36 23.14 -6.82
N HIS A 174 6.30 23.99 -7.85
CA HIS A 174 6.73 25.37 -7.70
C HIS A 174 5.93 26.09 -6.61
N VAL A 175 6.61 26.78 -5.70
CA VAL A 175 5.96 27.56 -4.62
C VAL A 175 5.04 28.62 -5.22
N ASN A 176 5.42 29.22 -6.35
CA ASN A 176 4.60 30.16 -7.08
C ASN A 176 3.86 29.43 -8.23
N GLY A 177 2.53 29.32 -8.12
CA GLY A 177 1.68 28.76 -9.18
C GLY A 177 1.45 27.27 -9.15
N TRP A 178 2.03 26.53 -8.19
CA TRP A 178 1.79 25.09 -7.94
C TRP A 178 1.97 24.16 -9.16
N GLY A 179 2.86 24.54 -10.07
CA GLY A 179 3.20 23.71 -11.22
C GLY A 179 4.00 22.49 -10.77
N PHE A 180 3.56 21.29 -11.15
CA PHE A 180 4.27 20.04 -10.89
C PHE A 180 5.58 19.97 -11.66
N VAL A 181 6.69 19.77 -10.93
CA VAL A 181 8.06 19.76 -11.47
C VAL A 181 8.58 18.34 -11.68
N GLY A 182 8.23 17.44 -10.81
CA GLY A 182 8.70 16.06 -10.80
C GLY A 182 8.60 15.45 -9.42
N THR A 183 9.08 14.23 -9.28
CA THR A 183 9.13 13.53 -8.00
C THR A 183 10.57 13.40 -7.53
N GLU A 184 10.86 13.98 -6.38
CA GLU A 184 12.15 13.80 -5.70
C GLU A 184 12.12 12.51 -4.88
N SER A 185 13.22 11.77 -4.93
CA SER A 185 13.44 10.56 -4.15
C SER A 185 14.71 10.72 -3.33
N TRP A 186 14.63 10.49 -2.03
CA TRP A 186 15.77 10.56 -1.10
C TRP A 186 16.06 9.19 -0.52
N VAL A 187 17.36 8.88 -0.39
CA VAL A 187 17.89 7.78 0.40
C VAL A 187 18.56 8.38 1.62
N ILE A 188 18.07 8.03 2.79
CA ILE A 188 18.55 8.51 4.09
C ILE A 188 19.23 7.35 4.77
N GLY A 189 20.53 7.51 5.12
CA GLY A 189 21.24 6.52 5.92
C GLY A 189 20.72 6.55 7.37
N ASP A 190 20.28 5.42 7.85
CA ASP A 190 19.73 5.28 9.21
C ASP A 190 20.75 4.90 10.25
N THR A 191 21.70 4.00 9.87
CA THR A 191 22.73 3.45 10.76
C THR A 191 24.15 3.77 10.32
N ALA A 192 24.32 4.32 9.11
CA ALA A 192 25.62 4.64 8.54
C ALA A 192 25.99 6.10 8.81
N GLY A 193 26.99 6.31 9.64
CA GLY A 193 27.54 7.61 9.95
C GLY A 193 28.35 7.55 11.24
N PRO A 194 29.22 8.52 11.51
CA PRO A 194 30.07 8.53 12.71
C PRO A 194 29.26 8.64 14.01
N ASP A 195 28.02 9.10 13.94
CA ASP A 195 27.08 9.24 15.05
C ASP A 195 26.01 8.14 15.09
N GLY A 196 26.05 7.17 14.16
CA GLY A 196 25.08 6.05 14.07
C GLY A 196 23.74 6.45 13.45
N GLY A 197 23.60 7.62 12.83
CA GLY A 197 22.42 8.11 12.17
C GLY A 197 21.22 8.32 13.09
N ILE A 198 20.06 8.61 12.50
CA ILE A 198 18.83 8.96 13.24
C ILE A 198 18.32 7.79 14.12
N TYR A 199 18.63 6.54 13.79
CA TYR A 199 18.24 5.37 14.60
C TYR A 199 18.91 5.32 15.98
N ASN A 200 20.00 6.05 16.16
CA ASN A 200 20.73 6.16 17.43
C ASN A 200 20.70 7.59 18.00
N GLY A 201 19.81 8.44 17.50
CA GLY A 201 19.71 9.82 17.93
C GLY A 201 20.75 10.75 17.32
N GLY A 202 21.44 10.29 16.28
CA GLY A 202 22.36 11.07 15.47
C GLY A 202 21.66 11.85 14.36
N THR A 203 22.45 12.33 13.42
CA THR A 203 21.97 13.23 12.35
C THR A 203 21.22 12.46 11.28
N LEU A 204 20.10 13.01 10.81
CA LEU A 204 19.44 12.56 9.58
C LEU A 204 20.30 12.97 8.39
N THR A 205 20.88 11.98 7.69
CA THR A 205 21.82 12.22 6.59
C THR A 205 21.30 11.66 5.28
N VAL A 206 21.10 12.54 4.29
CA VAL A 206 20.79 12.13 2.92
C VAL A 206 22.06 11.59 2.26
N THR A 207 22.06 10.33 1.86
CA THR A 207 23.18 9.69 1.16
C THR A 207 23.13 9.93 -0.35
N THR A 208 21.93 9.97 -0.91
CA THR A 208 21.68 10.33 -2.31
C THR A 208 20.25 10.79 -2.52
N ASN A 209 20.02 11.55 -3.57
CA ASN A 209 18.69 11.95 -4.00
C ASN A 209 18.63 12.10 -5.53
N GLU A 210 17.42 12.02 -6.09
CA GLU A 210 17.17 12.17 -7.52
C GLU A 210 15.81 12.78 -7.79
N LEU A 211 15.79 13.86 -8.57
CA LEU A 211 14.56 14.42 -9.13
C LEU A 211 14.22 13.74 -10.45
N THR A 212 13.15 12.95 -10.47
CA THR A 212 12.60 12.37 -11.69
C THR A 212 11.62 13.38 -12.32
N PRO A 213 11.76 13.73 -13.63
CA PRO A 213 10.96 14.75 -14.28
C PRO A 213 9.44 14.48 -14.24
N SER A 214 8.65 15.54 -14.35
CA SER A 214 7.18 15.53 -14.24
C SER A 214 6.48 14.68 -15.30
N ASP A 215 7.09 14.45 -16.46
CA ASP A 215 6.55 13.60 -17.53
C ASP A 215 6.54 12.10 -17.19
N LYS A 216 7.06 11.71 -16.03
CA LYS A 216 7.05 10.34 -15.49
C LYS A 216 6.08 10.14 -14.32
N GLY A 217 5.30 11.17 -13.94
CA GLY A 217 4.29 11.11 -12.89
C GLY A 217 4.84 11.18 -11.47
N ILE A 218 3.97 10.85 -10.51
CA ILE A 218 4.27 10.88 -9.07
C ILE A 218 4.59 9.47 -8.59
N PHE A 219 5.83 9.28 -8.12
CA PHE A 219 6.31 7.98 -7.68
C PHE A 219 5.94 7.67 -6.23
N THR A 220 5.47 6.45 -6.00
CA THR A 220 5.44 5.79 -4.69
C THR A 220 6.60 4.80 -4.58
N VAL A 221 6.91 4.30 -3.38
CA VAL A 221 8.10 3.51 -3.10
C VAL A 221 7.80 2.23 -2.33
N ALA A 222 8.46 1.13 -2.72
CA ALA A 222 8.50 -0.12 -1.99
C ALA A 222 9.92 -0.67 -1.93
N THR A 223 10.30 -1.22 -0.78
CA THR A 223 11.60 -1.89 -0.63
C THR A 223 11.47 -3.38 -0.93
N GLY A 224 12.47 -3.91 -1.62
CA GLY A 224 12.59 -5.33 -1.89
C GLY A 224 13.55 -6.03 -0.93
N ASN A 225 13.40 -7.32 -0.79
CA ASN A 225 14.34 -8.21 -0.08
C ASN A 225 15.49 -8.69 -0.98
N ASP A 226 15.53 -8.24 -2.23
CA ASP A 226 16.53 -8.53 -3.26
C ASP A 226 17.62 -7.44 -3.38
N ARG A 227 17.79 -6.62 -2.35
CA ARG A 227 18.70 -5.46 -2.28
C ARG A 227 18.35 -4.33 -3.25
N LYS A 228 17.10 -4.23 -3.64
CA LYS A 228 16.59 -3.11 -4.46
C LYS A 228 15.43 -2.44 -3.78
N THR A 229 15.30 -1.16 -4.08
CA THR A 229 14.10 -0.36 -3.79
C THR A 229 13.46 -0.01 -5.10
N TYR A 230 12.16 -0.16 -5.17
CA TYR A 230 11.36 0.02 -6.38
C TYR A 230 10.49 1.25 -6.23
N TYR A 231 10.43 2.04 -7.28
CA TYR A 231 9.59 3.23 -7.37
C TYR A 231 8.65 3.04 -8.55
N ALA A 232 7.37 3.28 -8.33
CA ALA A 232 6.36 3.16 -9.37
C ALA A 232 5.48 4.40 -9.45
N SER A 233 5.14 4.81 -10.65
CA SER A 233 4.19 5.88 -10.92
C SER A 233 3.31 5.54 -12.10
N SER A 234 2.16 6.17 -12.19
CA SER A 234 1.35 6.18 -13.41
C SER A 234 1.31 7.58 -14.01
N TYR A 235 1.26 7.65 -15.33
CA TYR A 235 1.12 8.90 -16.06
C TYR A 235 0.40 8.68 -17.40
N SER A 236 -0.24 9.75 -17.88
CA SER A 236 -0.97 9.71 -19.14
C SER A 236 -0.14 10.31 -20.26
N THR A 237 -0.03 9.62 -21.39
CA THR A 237 0.58 10.15 -22.61
C THR A 237 -0.03 9.51 -23.84
N GLY A 238 -0.28 10.31 -24.90
CA GLY A 238 -0.81 9.79 -26.18
C GLY A 238 -2.11 8.99 -26.05
N GLY A 239 -2.97 9.32 -25.08
CA GLY A 239 -4.22 8.60 -24.86
C GLY A 239 -4.06 7.25 -24.12
N GLN A 240 -2.97 7.02 -23.46
CA GLN A 240 -2.66 5.78 -22.75
C GLN A 240 -2.22 6.07 -21.32
N ILE A 241 -2.53 5.17 -20.41
CA ILE A 241 -1.94 5.15 -19.06
C ILE A 241 -0.72 4.23 -19.08
N LEU A 242 0.41 4.79 -18.67
CA LEU A 242 1.67 4.08 -18.56
C LEU A 242 2.06 3.95 -17.08
N LEU A 243 2.63 2.80 -16.76
CA LEU A 243 3.30 2.51 -15.49
C LEU A 243 4.80 2.74 -15.68
N ALA A 244 5.36 3.69 -14.96
CA ALA A 244 6.80 3.89 -14.90
C ALA A 244 7.38 3.19 -13.67
N ILE A 245 8.50 2.49 -13.84
CA ILE A 245 9.22 1.81 -12.77
C ILE A 245 10.69 2.21 -12.84
N LYS A 246 11.26 2.63 -11.71
CA LYS A 246 12.71 2.77 -11.54
C LYS A 246 13.16 2.03 -10.29
N THR A 247 14.45 1.79 -10.18
CA THR A 247 15.06 1.10 -9.04
C THR A 247 16.10 1.96 -8.37
N ASN A 248 16.40 1.65 -7.12
CA ASN A 248 17.59 2.08 -6.42
C ASN A 248 18.30 0.84 -5.88
N ASP A 249 19.61 0.72 -6.12
CA ASP A 249 20.43 -0.33 -5.57
C ASP A 249 20.79 0.00 -4.11
N GLN A 250 20.36 -0.82 -3.18
CA GLN A 250 20.52 -0.56 -1.74
C GLN A 250 21.97 -0.59 -1.25
N ALA A 251 22.88 -1.24 -2.00
CA ALA A 251 24.28 -1.31 -1.61
C ALA A 251 25.08 -0.09 -2.09
N THR A 252 24.75 0.46 -3.25
CA THR A 252 25.45 1.60 -3.87
C THR A 252 24.67 2.89 -3.78
N ASN A 253 23.39 2.83 -3.40
CA ASN A 253 22.42 3.93 -3.42
C ASN A 253 22.23 4.58 -4.81
N ALA A 254 22.59 3.86 -5.88
CA ALA A 254 22.46 4.35 -7.26
C ALA A 254 21.06 4.13 -7.80
N PHE A 255 20.48 5.17 -8.41
CA PHE A 255 19.22 5.08 -9.13
C PHE A 255 19.43 4.49 -10.51
N GLY A 256 18.55 3.57 -10.92
CA GLY A 256 18.49 3.00 -12.24
C GLY A 256 17.59 3.80 -13.20
N PRO A 257 17.62 3.47 -14.50
CA PRO A 257 16.78 4.11 -15.50
C PRO A 257 15.28 3.82 -15.26
N VAL A 258 14.42 4.70 -15.77
CA VAL A 258 12.97 4.49 -15.77
C VAL A 258 12.59 3.53 -16.90
N SER A 259 11.99 2.41 -16.55
CA SER A 259 11.31 1.49 -17.47
C SER A 259 9.84 1.82 -17.55
N THR A 260 9.19 1.56 -18.70
CA THR A 260 7.79 1.91 -18.92
C THR A 260 7.01 0.71 -19.43
N LEU A 261 5.84 0.47 -18.83
CA LEU A 261 4.88 -0.56 -19.20
C LEU A 261 3.52 0.09 -19.50
N ARG A 262 2.71 -0.54 -20.36
CA ARG A 262 1.38 -0.05 -20.66
C ARG A 262 0.35 -0.73 -19.76
N LEU A 263 -0.46 0.08 -19.05
CA LEU A 263 -1.70 -0.39 -18.42
C LEU A 263 -2.84 -0.36 -19.44
N GLY A 264 -3.64 -1.42 -19.48
CA GLY A 264 -4.70 -1.59 -20.47
C GLY A 264 -6.10 -1.23 -19.95
N ASN A 265 -7.01 -0.88 -20.89
CA ASN A 265 -8.45 -0.69 -20.64
C ASN A 265 -8.82 0.35 -19.57
N ILE A 266 -8.04 1.42 -19.48
CA ILE A 266 -8.23 2.49 -18.50
C ILE A 266 -8.51 3.79 -19.28
N ASP A 267 -9.50 4.58 -18.81
CA ASP A 267 -9.79 5.90 -19.31
C ASP A 267 -8.64 6.87 -18.96
N GLN A 268 -8.45 7.88 -19.79
CA GLN A 268 -7.41 8.88 -19.54
C GLN A 268 -7.73 9.64 -18.26
N GLY A 269 -6.81 9.64 -17.32
CA GLY A 269 -6.86 10.19 -16.01
C GLY A 269 -7.63 11.49 -15.79
N GLY A 270 -7.97 11.71 -14.55
CA GLY A 270 -8.70 12.87 -14.04
C GLY A 270 -8.89 12.70 -12.56
N VAL A 271 -9.51 13.68 -11.93
CA VAL A 271 -10.04 13.54 -10.58
C VAL A 271 -11.35 12.77 -10.68
N TYR A 272 -11.47 11.71 -9.93
CA TYR A 272 -12.64 10.86 -9.89
C TYR A 272 -13.54 11.22 -8.72
N THR A 273 -14.85 11.06 -8.90
CA THR A 273 -15.82 11.25 -7.82
C THR A 273 -16.78 10.07 -7.76
N VAL A 274 -17.31 9.81 -6.55
CA VAL A 274 -18.33 8.79 -6.31
C VAL A 274 -19.50 9.38 -5.54
N GLN A 275 -20.69 8.82 -5.74
CA GLN A 275 -21.88 9.17 -4.99
C GLN A 275 -21.84 8.55 -3.60
N GLN A 276 -22.61 9.15 -2.68
CA GLN A 276 -22.90 8.62 -1.36
C GLN A 276 -24.41 8.52 -1.18
N LYS A 277 -24.85 7.51 -0.43
CA LYS A 277 -26.26 7.37 -0.05
C LYS A 277 -26.72 8.57 0.80
N GLY A 278 -27.90 9.09 0.52
CA GLY A 278 -28.61 10.05 1.38
C GLY A 278 -28.20 11.52 1.22
N THR A 279 -27.33 11.85 0.25
CA THR A 279 -26.90 13.23 -0.02
C THR A 279 -26.56 13.40 -1.51
N PRO A 280 -26.69 14.61 -2.08
CA PRO A 280 -26.18 14.93 -3.40
C PRO A 280 -24.66 15.23 -3.43
N LEU A 281 -24.01 15.33 -2.27
CA LEU A 281 -22.57 15.57 -2.15
C LEU A 281 -21.79 14.36 -2.65
N LEU A 282 -20.78 14.61 -3.46
CA LEU A 282 -19.89 13.56 -3.98
C LEU A 282 -18.66 13.42 -3.09
N LEU A 283 -18.03 12.24 -3.10
CA LEU A 283 -16.71 12.05 -2.52
C LEU A 283 -15.64 12.18 -3.59
N ASP A 284 -14.52 12.82 -3.25
CA ASP A 284 -13.28 12.76 -4.02
C ASP A 284 -12.71 11.34 -3.89
N ALA A 285 -12.69 10.61 -5.00
CA ALA A 285 -12.17 9.25 -5.07
C ALA A 285 -10.73 9.19 -5.60
N GLY A 286 -10.00 10.31 -5.53
CA GLY A 286 -8.63 10.39 -6.00
C GLY A 286 -8.48 10.54 -7.50
N ASP A 287 -7.35 10.11 -8.00
CA ASP A 287 -6.97 10.12 -9.41
C ASP A 287 -6.16 8.86 -9.77
N ASN A 288 -5.66 8.76 -10.99
CA ASN A 288 -4.94 7.59 -11.47
C ASN A 288 -3.51 7.42 -10.92
N ARG A 289 -3.09 8.18 -9.91
CA ARG A 289 -1.79 7.96 -9.25
C ARG A 289 -1.74 6.59 -8.57
N ILE A 290 -0.56 5.99 -8.57
CA ILE A 290 -0.35 4.75 -7.81
C ILE A 290 -0.51 5.07 -6.32
N ALA A 291 -1.49 4.44 -5.67
CA ALA A 291 -1.78 4.65 -4.27
C ALA A 291 -0.77 3.94 -3.37
N ASN A 292 -0.47 2.69 -3.70
CA ASN A 292 0.45 1.85 -2.93
C ASN A 292 1.10 0.78 -3.81
N VAL A 293 2.35 0.42 -3.50
CA VAL A 293 3.07 -0.71 -4.08
C VAL A 293 3.75 -1.54 -3.01
N VAL A 294 3.91 -2.82 -3.29
CA VAL A 294 4.66 -3.79 -2.47
C VAL A 294 5.48 -4.71 -3.35
N PHE A 295 6.72 -4.99 -2.93
CA PHE A 295 7.54 -6.01 -3.56
C PHE A 295 7.48 -7.30 -2.75
N ALA A 296 7.11 -8.39 -3.39
CA ALA A 296 7.09 -9.71 -2.78
C ALA A 296 7.36 -10.80 -3.82
N ASN A 297 8.19 -11.78 -3.45
CA ASN A 297 8.44 -13.00 -4.23
C ASN A 297 8.88 -12.74 -5.69
N GLY A 298 9.70 -11.69 -5.92
CA GLY A 298 10.19 -11.30 -7.24
C GLY A 298 9.21 -10.45 -8.08
N PHE A 299 8.07 -10.08 -7.51
CA PHE A 299 7.05 -9.29 -8.19
C PHE A 299 6.80 -7.95 -7.49
N LEU A 300 6.57 -6.91 -8.28
CA LEU A 300 5.99 -5.66 -7.80
C LEU A 300 4.49 -5.71 -8.02
N TRP A 301 3.75 -5.60 -6.93
CA TRP A 301 2.31 -5.44 -6.93
C TRP A 301 1.95 -3.99 -6.63
N GLY A 302 0.86 -3.52 -7.18
CA GLY A 302 0.38 -2.18 -6.87
C GLY A 302 -1.09 -1.99 -7.11
N VAL A 303 -1.61 -0.92 -6.53
CA VAL A 303 -3.00 -0.47 -6.68
C VAL A 303 -3.05 1.02 -6.99
N ALA A 304 -4.09 1.41 -7.72
CA ALA A 304 -4.41 2.79 -8.04
C ALA A 304 -5.93 2.92 -8.23
N GLU A 305 -6.47 4.11 -8.05
CA GLU A 305 -7.82 4.43 -8.45
C GLU A 305 -7.83 4.75 -9.94
N MET A 306 -8.59 3.99 -10.72
CA MET A 306 -8.67 4.18 -12.17
C MET A 306 -10.10 4.01 -12.64
N LYS A 307 -10.45 4.69 -13.72
CA LYS A 307 -11.75 4.51 -14.35
C LYS A 307 -11.59 3.65 -15.60
N PRO A 308 -12.08 2.38 -15.60
CA PRO A 308 -12.09 1.55 -16.79
C PRO A 308 -12.90 2.18 -17.91
N ILE A 309 -12.48 1.98 -19.16
CA ILE A 309 -13.20 2.46 -20.33
C ILE A 309 -14.63 1.90 -20.30
N GLY A 310 -15.62 2.80 -20.37
CA GLY A 310 -17.04 2.46 -20.29
C GLY A 310 -17.61 2.33 -18.87
N SER A 311 -16.81 2.49 -17.83
CA SER A 311 -17.32 2.58 -16.45
C SER A 311 -17.85 3.98 -16.14
N SER A 312 -18.96 4.06 -15.39
CA SER A 312 -19.49 5.31 -14.84
C SER A 312 -18.75 5.74 -13.56
N VAL A 313 -18.07 4.81 -12.88
CA VAL A 313 -17.43 5.01 -11.59
C VAL A 313 -15.94 4.58 -11.62
N PRO A 314 -15.08 5.16 -10.76
CA PRO A 314 -13.73 4.68 -10.56
C PRO A 314 -13.74 3.32 -9.86
N LEU A 315 -12.72 2.52 -10.14
CA LEU A 315 -12.49 1.22 -9.52
C LEU A 315 -11.03 1.13 -9.07
N VAL A 316 -10.77 0.36 -8.03
CA VAL A 316 -9.43 -0.02 -7.67
C VAL A 316 -8.85 -0.89 -8.77
N HIS A 317 -7.83 -0.38 -9.44
CA HIS A 317 -7.03 -1.10 -10.43
C HIS A 317 -5.81 -1.68 -9.74
N TRP A 318 -5.57 -2.97 -9.92
CA TRP A 318 -4.37 -3.65 -9.42
C TRP A 318 -3.51 -4.14 -10.58
N PHE A 319 -2.20 -4.24 -10.33
CA PHE A 319 -1.24 -4.79 -11.29
C PHE A 319 -0.18 -5.63 -10.60
N LYS A 320 0.39 -6.57 -11.36
CA LYS A 320 1.53 -7.43 -10.98
C LYS A 320 2.59 -7.36 -12.05
N VAL A 321 3.81 -7.01 -11.69
CA VAL A 321 4.97 -6.90 -12.59
C VAL A 321 6.04 -7.88 -12.15
N ASP A 322 6.51 -8.70 -13.08
CA ASP A 322 7.69 -9.55 -12.88
C ASP A 322 8.96 -8.69 -12.94
N LEU A 323 9.76 -8.77 -11.90
CA LEU A 323 11.02 -8.05 -11.70
C LEU A 323 12.22 -8.99 -11.62
N SER A 324 12.09 -10.26 -12.04
CA SER A 324 13.21 -11.21 -12.10
C SER A 324 14.39 -10.65 -12.93
N ASN A 325 14.06 -9.83 -13.93
CA ASN A 325 15.01 -8.91 -14.59
C ASN A 325 14.53 -7.47 -14.41
N SER A 326 15.01 -6.80 -13.37
CA SER A 326 14.60 -5.41 -13.06
C SER A 326 14.95 -4.37 -14.14
N ASN A 327 15.85 -4.70 -15.07
CA ASN A 327 16.15 -3.85 -16.23
C ASN A 327 15.17 -4.06 -17.39
N ALA A 328 14.35 -5.10 -17.34
CA ALA A 328 13.32 -5.42 -18.32
C ALA A 328 12.06 -5.95 -17.60
N PRO A 329 11.37 -5.11 -16.84
CA PRO A 329 10.17 -5.49 -16.10
C PRO A 329 9.06 -5.94 -17.07
N VAL A 330 8.23 -6.91 -16.64
CA VAL A 330 7.14 -7.44 -17.46
C VAL A 330 5.82 -7.36 -16.67
N LEU A 331 4.82 -6.68 -17.22
CA LEU A 331 3.47 -6.70 -16.67
C LEU A 331 2.84 -8.08 -16.91
N VAL A 332 2.67 -8.88 -15.86
CA VAL A 332 2.19 -10.26 -15.98
C VAL A 332 0.70 -10.40 -15.68
N ALA A 333 0.13 -9.49 -14.91
CA ALA A 333 -1.30 -9.45 -14.63
C ALA A 333 -1.76 -8.06 -14.22
N GLN A 334 -3.03 -7.74 -14.48
CA GLN A 334 -3.71 -6.54 -14.02
C GLN A 334 -5.23 -6.75 -14.06
N GLY A 335 -5.97 -5.98 -13.29
CA GLY A 335 -7.43 -6.05 -13.28
C GLY A 335 -8.07 -4.98 -12.40
N ASN A 336 -9.38 -5.08 -12.22
CA ASN A 336 -10.15 -4.11 -11.45
C ASN A 336 -10.97 -4.82 -10.37
N ILE A 337 -11.06 -4.22 -9.19
CA ILE A 337 -11.95 -4.66 -8.13
C ILE A 337 -13.30 -3.98 -8.32
N SER A 338 -14.29 -4.74 -8.75
CA SER A 338 -15.62 -4.22 -9.05
C SER A 338 -16.48 -4.06 -7.80
N GLY A 339 -17.21 -2.93 -7.70
CA GLY A 339 -18.23 -2.70 -6.69
C GLY A 339 -19.59 -3.36 -6.99
N THR A 340 -19.76 -4.07 -8.12
CA THR A 340 -21.07 -4.60 -8.56
C THR A 340 -21.68 -5.62 -7.60
N ALA A 341 -20.86 -6.39 -6.86
CA ALA A 341 -21.34 -7.31 -5.83
C ALA A 341 -21.83 -6.57 -4.57
N ILE A 342 -21.46 -5.29 -4.38
CA ILE A 342 -21.93 -4.44 -3.28
C ILE A 342 -23.22 -3.72 -3.67
N GLY A 343 -23.29 -3.22 -4.91
CA GLY A 343 -24.47 -2.52 -5.41
C GLY A 343 -24.28 -1.91 -6.80
N VAL A 344 -25.35 -1.31 -7.30
CA VAL A 344 -25.36 -0.60 -8.60
C VAL A 344 -24.63 0.73 -8.46
N GLU A 345 -23.77 1.05 -9.44
CA GLU A 345 -22.95 2.29 -9.48
C GLU A 345 -22.09 2.51 -8.23
N VAL A 346 -21.63 1.42 -7.63
CA VAL A 346 -20.68 1.48 -6.51
C VAL A 346 -19.26 1.60 -7.06
N GLY A 347 -18.61 2.71 -6.73
CA GLY A 347 -17.17 2.91 -6.96
C GLY A 347 -16.34 2.32 -5.83
N THR A 348 -15.13 1.86 -6.17
CA THR A 348 -14.12 1.37 -5.22
C THR A 348 -12.89 2.26 -5.30
N PHE A 349 -12.36 2.72 -4.17
CA PHE A 349 -11.32 3.75 -4.11
C PHE A 349 -10.61 3.74 -2.75
N ASN A 350 -9.64 4.64 -2.54
CA ASN A 350 -8.83 4.75 -1.32
C ASN A 350 -8.20 3.42 -0.92
N SER A 351 -7.40 2.87 -1.84
CA SER A 351 -6.93 1.49 -1.78
C SER A 351 -5.50 1.34 -1.27
N SER A 352 -5.22 0.17 -0.70
CA SER A 352 -3.88 -0.30 -0.38
C SER A 352 -3.77 -1.81 -0.54
N ILE A 353 -2.55 -2.32 -0.73
CA ILE A 353 -2.27 -3.73 -1.03
C ILE A 353 -1.12 -4.23 -0.16
N ALA A 354 -1.21 -5.47 0.28
CA ALA A 354 -0.08 -6.23 0.80
C ALA A 354 -0.05 -7.64 0.24
N VAL A 355 1.14 -8.21 0.25
CA VAL A 355 1.42 -9.60 -0.13
C VAL A 355 2.27 -10.20 0.98
N ASP A 356 1.88 -11.35 1.48
CA ASP A 356 2.63 -12.05 2.51
C ASP A 356 3.76 -12.94 1.93
N ALA A 357 4.51 -13.59 2.80
CA ALA A 357 5.61 -14.45 2.40
C ALA A 357 5.15 -15.72 1.65
N ALA A 358 3.91 -16.17 1.86
CA ALA A 358 3.33 -17.30 1.14
C ALA A 358 2.90 -16.91 -0.26
N GLY A 359 2.64 -15.63 -0.50
CA GLY A 359 2.10 -15.09 -1.75
C GLY A 359 0.60 -14.83 -1.73
N ASP A 360 -0.04 -14.92 -0.55
CA ASP A 360 -1.40 -14.47 -0.38
C ASP A 360 -1.45 -12.95 -0.54
N VAL A 361 -2.48 -12.46 -1.21
CA VAL A 361 -2.67 -11.04 -1.52
C VAL A 361 -3.92 -10.52 -0.86
N LEU A 362 -3.86 -9.34 -0.23
CA LEU A 362 -5.01 -8.64 0.29
C LEU A 362 -5.02 -7.19 -0.19
N ILE A 363 -6.17 -6.74 -0.70
CA ILE A 363 -6.43 -5.35 -1.11
C ILE A 363 -7.56 -4.81 -0.24
N ASN A 364 -7.26 -3.74 0.49
CA ASN A 364 -8.18 -2.95 1.29
C ASN A 364 -8.64 -1.73 0.50
N PHE A 365 -9.90 -1.32 0.63
CA PHE A 365 -10.46 -0.17 -0.08
C PHE A 365 -11.76 0.33 0.54
N THR A 366 -12.12 1.58 0.21
CA THR A 366 -13.45 2.12 0.46
C THR A 366 -14.37 1.84 -0.73
N ALA A 367 -15.65 1.54 -0.46
CA ALA A 367 -16.68 1.47 -1.50
C ALA A 367 -17.86 2.36 -1.14
N SER A 368 -18.39 3.12 -2.13
CA SER A 368 -19.53 4.01 -1.97
C SER A 368 -20.37 4.09 -3.25
N GLY A 369 -21.64 4.40 -3.11
CA GLY A 369 -22.56 4.55 -4.25
C GLY A 369 -23.89 5.18 -3.86
N PRO A 370 -24.82 5.37 -4.80
CA PRO A 370 -26.07 6.09 -4.54
C PRO A 370 -26.94 5.45 -3.45
N ASN A 371 -26.78 4.14 -3.23
CA ASN A 371 -27.51 3.38 -2.21
C ASN A 371 -26.63 2.85 -1.07
N ASN A 372 -25.33 3.20 -1.08
CA ASN A 372 -24.33 2.70 -0.14
C ASN A 372 -23.59 3.88 0.51
N TYR A 373 -23.47 3.86 1.84
CA TYR A 373 -22.57 4.76 2.55
C TYR A 373 -21.11 4.35 2.30
N PRO A 374 -20.16 5.29 2.31
CA PRO A 374 -18.75 4.98 2.16
C PRO A 374 -18.29 4.07 3.30
N SER A 375 -17.94 2.83 3.00
CA SER A 375 -17.64 1.79 3.98
C SER A 375 -16.39 1.01 3.59
N ASP A 376 -15.77 0.34 4.56
CA ASP A 376 -14.47 -0.30 4.37
C ASP A 376 -14.63 -1.78 4.02
N TYR A 377 -13.99 -2.15 2.92
CA TYR A 377 -14.01 -3.50 2.37
C TYR A 377 -12.61 -4.01 2.09
N TYR A 378 -12.48 -5.31 1.99
CA TYR A 378 -11.31 -5.94 1.42
C TYR A 378 -11.69 -7.07 0.44
N VAL A 379 -10.73 -7.42 -0.41
CA VAL A 379 -10.71 -8.67 -1.18
C VAL A 379 -9.39 -9.36 -0.94
N PHE A 380 -9.37 -10.68 -1.11
CA PHE A 380 -8.14 -11.46 -1.01
C PHE A 380 -8.02 -12.46 -2.16
N GLN A 381 -6.80 -12.88 -2.44
CA GLN A 381 -6.45 -13.97 -3.35
C GLN A 381 -5.43 -14.86 -2.65
N GLY A 382 -5.67 -16.16 -2.56
CA GLY A 382 -4.71 -17.10 -2.00
C GLY A 382 -3.53 -17.35 -2.94
N ALA A 383 -2.40 -17.74 -2.38
CA ALA A 383 -1.15 -17.92 -3.12
C ALA A 383 -1.23 -18.93 -4.28
N ALA A 384 -2.08 -19.96 -4.16
CA ALA A 384 -2.29 -20.97 -5.20
C ALA A 384 -3.43 -20.61 -6.17
N ASP A 385 -4.18 -19.53 -5.92
CA ASP A 385 -5.23 -19.09 -6.82
C ASP A 385 -4.64 -18.51 -8.12
N PRO A 386 -5.35 -18.68 -9.25
CA PRO A 386 -4.95 -18.01 -10.49
C PRO A 386 -4.85 -16.48 -10.31
N PRO A 387 -3.87 -15.81 -10.92
CA PRO A 387 -3.76 -14.36 -10.82
C PRO A 387 -5.05 -13.63 -11.21
N GLY A 388 -5.57 -12.79 -10.30
CA GLY A 388 -6.80 -12.04 -10.48
C GLY A 388 -8.07 -12.74 -9.97
N SER A 389 -7.95 -13.94 -9.40
CA SER A 389 -9.08 -14.67 -8.75
C SER A 389 -9.31 -14.13 -7.34
N PHE A 390 -9.56 -12.83 -7.22
CA PHE A 390 -9.91 -12.24 -5.91
C PHE A 390 -11.29 -12.72 -5.44
N SER A 391 -11.45 -12.81 -4.12
CA SER A 391 -12.75 -13.04 -3.47
C SER A 391 -13.76 -11.94 -3.86
N ALA A 392 -15.04 -12.18 -3.62
CA ALA A 392 -16.01 -11.09 -3.57
C ALA A 392 -15.61 -10.06 -2.49
N PRO A 393 -15.98 -8.76 -2.62
CA PRO A 393 -15.76 -7.75 -1.58
C PRO A 393 -16.37 -8.17 -0.24
N ILE A 394 -15.57 -8.09 0.82
CA ILE A 394 -15.97 -8.43 2.19
C ILE A 394 -15.98 -7.14 3.00
N LEU A 395 -17.14 -6.79 3.55
CA LEU A 395 -17.32 -5.65 4.44
C LEU A 395 -16.69 -5.96 5.80
N TYR A 396 -15.79 -5.09 6.29
CA TYR A 396 -15.25 -5.23 7.64
C TYR A 396 -15.62 -4.07 8.56
N GLN A 397 -15.91 -2.88 7.99
CA GLN A 397 -16.40 -1.74 8.78
C GLN A 397 -17.46 -0.97 8.00
N ALA A 398 -18.67 -0.92 8.53
CA ALA A 398 -19.78 -0.20 7.92
C ALA A 398 -19.84 1.24 8.42
N SER A 399 -20.12 2.19 7.50
CA SER A 399 -20.53 3.54 7.86
C SER A 399 -22.01 3.61 8.20
N THR A 400 -22.36 4.52 9.13
CA THR A 400 -23.74 4.79 9.55
C THR A 400 -24.36 6.02 8.89
N GLY A 401 -23.60 6.75 8.05
CA GLY A 401 -24.04 7.96 7.39
C GLY A 401 -23.14 8.36 6.20
N PHE A 402 -23.48 9.48 5.58
CA PHE A 402 -22.65 10.13 4.56
C PHE A 402 -21.65 11.09 5.20
N PHE A 403 -20.65 11.48 4.45
CA PHE A 403 -19.67 12.48 4.84
C PHE A 403 -20.04 13.87 4.29
N ASP A 404 -20.01 14.87 5.17
CA ASP A 404 -20.11 16.28 4.86
C ASP A 404 -19.19 17.03 5.82
N SER A 405 -18.14 17.64 5.29
CA SER A 405 -17.18 18.44 6.06
C SER A 405 -17.77 19.77 6.57
N GLY A 406 -18.92 20.18 6.03
CA GLY A 406 -19.56 21.46 6.36
C GLY A 406 -18.89 22.69 5.70
N ASP A 407 -17.96 22.48 4.76
CA ASP A 407 -17.26 23.57 4.05
C ASP A 407 -18.05 24.15 2.86
N GLY A 408 -19.20 23.54 2.55
CA GLY A 408 -20.08 23.94 1.43
C GLY A 408 -19.61 23.46 0.06
N ALA A 409 -18.55 22.65 -0.03
CA ALA A 409 -18.09 22.07 -1.28
C ALA A 409 -19.05 20.96 -1.76
N SER A 410 -19.32 20.90 -3.05
CA SER A 410 -20.13 19.82 -3.65
C SER A 410 -19.38 18.49 -3.75
N VAL A 411 -18.06 18.52 -3.73
CA VAL A 411 -17.17 17.35 -3.67
C VAL A 411 -16.43 17.39 -2.35
N GLN A 412 -16.67 16.39 -1.52
CA GLN A 412 -16.07 16.25 -0.20
C GLN A 412 -14.75 15.52 -0.30
N ARG A 413 -13.71 16.04 0.32
CA ARG A 413 -12.39 15.40 0.37
C ARG A 413 -12.46 14.15 1.25
N TRP A 414 -12.26 12.99 0.64
CA TRP A 414 -12.10 11.71 1.33
C TRP A 414 -10.62 11.44 1.57
N GLY A 415 -10.28 10.52 2.48
CA GLY A 415 -8.90 10.11 2.70
C GLY A 415 -8.25 9.59 1.42
N LEU A 416 -7.00 9.95 1.22
CA LEU A 416 -6.22 9.54 0.05
C LEU A 416 -5.25 8.39 0.37
N ASN A 417 -5.31 7.87 1.60
CA ASN A 417 -4.45 6.82 2.09
C ASN A 417 -5.24 5.84 2.94
N SER A 418 -5.13 4.59 2.61
CA SER A 418 -5.42 3.45 3.48
C SER A 418 -4.15 2.66 3.74
N SER A 419 -4.17 1.72 4.65
CA SER A 419 -3.02 0.88 4.94
C SER A 419 -3.39 -0.59 4.89
N THR A 420 -2.53 -1.38 4.24
CA THR A 420 -2.55 -2.84 4.26
C THR A 420 -1.13 -3.32 4.50
N ILE A 421 -0.93 -4.14 5.54
CA ILE A 421 0.39 -4.61 5.96
C ILE A 421 0.29 -6.11 6.19
N ALA A 422 1.20 -6.90 5.59
CA ALA A 422 1.36 -8.29 5.97
C ALA A 422 1.84 -8.36 7.44
N ASP A 423 1.17 -9.15 8.26
CA ASP A 423 1.48 -9.23 9.69
C ASP A 423 2.92 -9.74 9.90
N PRO A 424 3.81 -8.96 10.53
CA PRO A 424 5.19 -9.37 10.72
C PRO A 424 5.34 -10.58 11.65
N ASN A 425 4.30 -10.89 12.43
CA ASN A 425 4.32 -11.96 13.44
C ASN A 425 3.60 -13.23 12.96
N HIS A 426 2.71 -13.12 11.96
CA HIS A 426 1.85 -14.22 11.50
C HIS A 426 1.77 -14.24 9.97
N GLY A 427 2.43 -15.20 9.36
CA GLY A 427 2.69 -15.26 7.92
C GLY A 427 1.47 -15.43 7.01
N ASN A 428 0.27 -15.54 7.56
CA ASN A 428 -0.99 -15.65 6.81
C ASN A 428 -2.04 -14.62 7.25
N SER A 429 -1.60 -13.56 7.90
CA SER A 429 -2.48 -12.50 8.41
C SER A 429 -2.06 -11.13 7.88
N PHE A 430 -3.03 -10.22 7.81
CA PHE A 430 -2.87 -8.86 7.32
C PHE A 430 -3.51 -7.88 8.28
N TRP A 431 -2.89 -6.74 8.45
CA TRP A 431 -3.45 -5.60 9.15
C TRP A 431 -3.96 -4.58 8.15
N LEU A 432 -5.17 -4.08 8.40
CA LEU A 432 -5.88 -3.11 7.56
C LEU A 432 -6.20 -1.87 8.37
N SER A 433 -6.15 -0.71 7.73
CA SER A 433 -6.74 0.51 8.27
C SER A 433 -7.35 1.33 7.14
N ASN A 434 -8.55 1.85 7.37
CA ASN A 434 -9.26 2.72 6.45
C ASN A 434 -10.18 3.68 7.22
N GLU A 435 -10.86 4.60 6.52
CA GLU A 435 -11.77 5.55 7.14
C GLU A 435 -13.24 5.20 6.84
N TYR A 436 -14.10 5.43 7.83
CA TYR A 436 -15.55 5.27 7.75
C TYR A 436 -16.27 6.40 8.46
N ILE A 437 -17.59 6.48 8.31
CA ILE A 437 -18.42 7.51 8.94
C ILE A 437 -19.26 6.91 10.07
N GLU A 438 -19.16 7.52 11.24
CA GLU A 438 -20.01 7.25 12.36
C GLU A 438 -20.59 8.56 12.92
N GLN A 439 -21.94 8.64 13.03
CA GLN A 439 -22.65 9.80 13.54
C GLN A 439 -22.30 11.12 12.79
N GLY A 440 -22.05 11.03 11.47
CA GLY A 440 -21.71 12.18 10.62
C GLY A 440 -20.24 12.63 10.68
N TRP A 441 -19.40 11.93 11.44
CA TRP A 441 -17.98 12.22 11.58
C TRP A 441 -17.13 11.07 11.01
N TRP A 442 -15.97 11.41 10.45
CA TRP A 442 -15.03 10.38 10.06
C TRP A 442 -14.40 9.69 11.28
N ARG A 443 -14.16 8.43 11.13
CA ARG A 443 -13.46 7.54 12.06
C ARG A 443 -12.47 6.71 11.25
N THR A 444 -11.56 6.05 11.93
CA THR A 444 -10.73 5.04 11.32
C THR A 444 -10.95 3.69 11.96
N SER A 445 -10.85 2.66 11.15
CA SER A 445 -10.92 1.27 11.56
C SER A 445 -9.53 0.63 11.48
N VAL A 446 -9.24 -0.29 12.39
CA VAL A 446 -8.07 -1.15 12.34
C VAL A 446 -8.56 -2.58 12.45
N ALA A 447 -8.23 -3.41 11.46
CA ALA A 447 -8.60 -4.82 11.47
C ALA A 447 -7.38 -5.70 11.24
N ARG A 448 -7.39 -6.89 11.84
CA ARG A 448 -6.50 -7.97 11.51
C ARG A 448 -7.29 -9.09 10.85
N VAL A 449 -6.86 -9.51 9.66
CA VAL A 449 -7.52 -10.52 8.83
C VAL A 449 -6.55 -11.66 8.57
N ALA A 450 -6.95 -12.88 8.90
CA ALA A 450 -6.21 -14.08 8.51
C ALA A 450 -6.78 -14.71 7.24
N ILE A 451 -5.90 -15.16 6.35
CA ILE A 451 -6.26 -15.99 5.20
C ILE A 451 -5.99 -17.44 5.59
N ARG A 452 -7.03 -18.30 5.45
CA ARG A 452 -6.97 -19.71 5.82
C ARG A 452 -6.92 -20.57 4.55
N ASN A 453 -5.89 -21.37 4.43
CA ASN A 453 -5.74 -22.37 3.38
C ASN A 453 -6.42 -23.68 3.82
N HIS A 454 -7.37 -24.17 3.03
CA HIS A 454 -8.07 -25.43 3.24
C HIS A 454 -7.63 -26.42 2.15
N SER A 455 -6.57 -27.18 2.42
CA SER A 455 -6.17 -28.27 1.53
C SER A 455 -6.98 -29.52 1.85
N HIS A 456 -7.82 -29.97 0.92
CA HIS A 456 -8.53 -31.23 1.01
C HIS A 456 -7.83 -32.29 0.14
N LEU A 457 -7.42 -33.40 0.76
CA LEU A 457 -7.08 -34.61 0.03
C LEU A 457 -8.41 -35.23 -0.40
N ASP A 458 -8.74 -35.22 -1.69
CA ASP A 458 -9.94 -35.94 -2.19
C ASP A 458 -9.71 -37.46 -2.08
N ALA A 459 -10.33 -38.07 -1.06
CA ALA A 459 -10.29 -39.50 -0.80
C ALA A 459 -11.14 -40.35 -1.79
N ARG A 460 -11.65 -39.77 -2.89
CA ARG A 460 -12.53 -40.43 -3.82
C ARG A 460 -11.85 -41.44 -4.74
N SER A 461 -10.55 -41.63 -4.68
CA SER A 461 -9.79 -42.55 -5.53
C SER A 461 -9.50 -43.91 -4.93
N PHE A 462 -9.97 -44.25 -3.73
CA PHE A 462 -9.88 -45.62 -3.19
C PHE A 462 -11.07 -46.48 -3.62
N ARG A 463 -11.19 -46.82 -4.88
CA ARG A 463 -11.82 -48.09 -5.26
C ARG A 463 -10.76 -49.18 -5.25
N LEU A 464 -10.66 -49.86 -4.13
CA LEU A 464 -10.00 -51.14 -4.08
C LEU A 464 -10.71 -52.10 -5.09
N LEU A 465 -10.05 -52.39 -6.22
CA LEU A 465 -10.39 -53.58 -7.00
C LEU A 465 -10.03 -54.77 -6.09
N GLY A 466 -11.04 -55.27 -5.40
CA GLY A 466 -10.91 -56.55 -4.70
C GLY A 466 -10.53 -57.65 -5.69
N PRO A 467 -9.77 -58.67 -5.26
CA PRO A 467 -9.42 -59.79 -6.13
C PRO A 467 -10.68 -60.52 -6.55
N GLN A 468 -10.90 -60.59 -7.85
CA GLN A 468 -11.84 -61.58 -8.42
C GLN A 468 -11.14 -62.93 -8.39
N LEU A 469 -11.67 -63.85 -7.59
CA LEU A 469 -11.36 -65.28 -7.61
C LEU A 469 -11.98 -65.94 -8.84
#